data_a81e154196ed7cb06300a695b393c25c
#
_entry.id   a81e154196ed7cb06300a695b393c25c
#
_cell.length_a   1.000
_cell.length_b   1.000
_cell.length_c   1.000
_cell.angle_alpha   90.00
_cell.angle_beta   90.00
_cell.angle_gamma   90.00
#
_symmetry.space_group_name_H-M   'P 1'
#
loop_
_entity.id
_entity.type
_entity.pdbx_description
1 polymer ?
#
loop_
_entity_poly.entity_id
_entity_poly.type
_entity_poly.pdbx_seq_one_letter_code
_entity_poly.pdbx_strand_id
1 'polypeptide(L)'
;MRLSCCLQAETYMTLRKDIKVFCENRSVKLNLIITLKIIHYVALFLAGGAGVANPLLIKAHKSSGITPSNEVQQTMLKLVKLSLLAMILIWISGLWLALEIYGTLNMGWAFTVKIIGASILLISTVTVNLYLINRAKMNAPPKEKFLKSLTVLNRLALLAVLTGISITTTRIGF
;
A
#
# COMPACT_ATOMS: atom_id res chain seq x y z
N MET A 1 49.95 -18.52 -36.02
CA MET A 1 49.00 -17.41 -36.27
C MET A 1 47.51 -17.81 -36.23
N ARG A 2 47.08 -19.06 -36.37
CA ARG A 2 45.66 -19.49 -36.33
C ARG A 2 45.07 -19.68 -34.92
N LEU A 3 45.86 -19.95 -33.89
CA LEU A 3 45.40 -20.15 -32.51
C LEU A 3 44.95 -18.86 -31.83
N SER A 4 45.47 -17.70 -32.19
CA SER A 4 45.09 -16.41 -31.60
C SER A 4 43.69 -15.95 -32.02
N CYS A 5 43.21 -16.33 -33.20
CA CYS A 5 41.92 -15.95 -33.73
C CYS A 5 40.78 -16.74 -33.11
N CYS A 6 40.96 -18.02 -32.77
CA CYS A 6 39.98 -18.86 -32.09
C CYS A 6 39.76 -18.44 -30.63
N LEU A 7 40.83 -18.10 -29.91
CA LEU A 7 40.71 -17.60 -28.52
C LEU A 7 39.98 -16.27 -28.43
N GLN A 8 40.15 -15.37 -29.39
CA GLN A 8 39.39 -14.12 -29.45
C GLN A 8 37.90 -14.36 -29.73
N ALA A 9 37.57 -15.29 -30.62
CA ALA A 9 36.17 -15.60 -30.95
C ALA A 9 35.40 -16.20 -29.76
N GLU A 10 36.01 -17.07 -28.96
CA GLU A 10 35.40 -17.62 -27.75
C GLU A 10 35.17 -16.56 -26.67
N THR A 11 36.14 -15.65 -26.50
CA THR A 11 36.01 -14.54 -25.55
C THR A 11 34.86 -13.60 -25.94
N TYR A 12 34.69 -13.31 -27.22
CA TYR A 12 33.56 -12.50 -27.71
C TYR A 12 32.20 -13.19 -27.55
N MET A 13 32.13 -14.51 -27.71
CA MET A 13 30.89 -15.26 -27.52
C MET A 13 30.45 -15.33 -26.05
N THR A 14 31.41 -15.53 -25.14
CA THR A 14 31.12 -15.49 -23.68
C THR A 14 30.68 -14.10 -23.24
N LEU A 15 31.41 -13.06 -23.64
CA LEU A 15 31.01 -11.67 -23.33
C LEU A 15 29.59 -11.32 -23.85
N ARG A 16 29.25 -11.79 -25.05
CA ARG A 16 27.93 -11.58 -25.63
C ARG A 16 26.82 -12.31 -24.85
N LYS A 17 27.07 -13.51 -24.36
CA LYS A 17 26.13 -14.25 -23.50
C LYS A 17 25.93 -13.56 -22.18
N ASP A 18 26.98 -13.10 -21.52
CA ASP A 18 26.91 -12.40 -20.24
C ASP A 18 26.16 -11.07 -20.35
N ILE A 19 26.40 -10.31 -21.43
CA ILE A 19 25.67 -9.08 -21.71
C ILE A 19 24.17 -9.37 -21.94
N LYS A 20 23.83 -10.44 -22.66
CA LYS A 20 22.45 -10.81 -22.93
C LYS A 20 21.69 -11.20 -21.65
N VAL A 21 22.30 -12.04 -20.81
CA VAL A 21 21.77 -12.44 -19.51
C VAL A 21 21.63 -11.23 -18.58
N PHE A 22 22.60 -10.31 -18.58
CA PHE A 22 22.52 -9.07 -17.79
C PHE A 22 21.40 -8.14 -18.24
N CYS A 23 21.21 -7.96 -19.56
CA CYS A 23 20.11 -7.15 -20.10
C CYS A 23 18.74 -7.79 -19.82
N GLU A 24 18.62 -9.11 -19.94
CA GLU A 24 17.41 -9.85 -19.67
C GLU A 24 17.00 -9.74 -18.19
N ASN A 25 17.95 -9.97 -17.27
CA ASN A 25 17.72 -9.79 -15.83
C ASN A 25 17.29 -8.35 -15.47
N ARG A 26 17.89 -7.35 -16.12
CA ARG A 26 17.53 -5.94 -15.89
C ARG A 26 16.11 -5.63 -16.39
N SER A 27 15.70 -6.18 -17.53
CA SER A 27 14.34 -5.99 -18.06
C SER A 27 13.28 -6.65 -17.19
N VAL A 28 13.54 -7.85 -16.68
CA VAL A 28 12.64 -8.56 -15.74
C VAL A 28 12.47 -7.77 -14.44
N LYS A 29 13.56 -7.26 -13.87
CA LYS A 29 13.53 -6.42 -12.66
C LYS A 29 12.71 -5.13 -12.87
N LEU A 30 12.92 -4.46 -14.01
CA LEU A 30 12.19 -3.24 -14.34
C LEU A 30 10.68 -3.50 -14.45
N ASN A 31 10.29 -4.57 -15.14
CA ASN A 31 8.89 -4.98 -15.26
C ASN A 31 8.26 -5.31 -13.91
N LEU A 32 8.99 -5.99 -13.02
CA LEU A 32 8.55 -6.29 -11.67
C LEU A 32 8.29 -5.01 -10.86
N ILE A 33 9.21 -4.06 -10.90
CA ILE A 33 9.08 -2.77 -10.19
C ILE A 33 7.86 -1.99 -10.71
N ILE A 34 7.65 -1.95 -12.02
CA ILE A 34 6.48 -1.28 -12.63
C ILE A 34 5.19 -1.94 -12.16
N THR A 35 5.11 -3.27 -12.22
CA THR A 35 3.93 -4.02 -11.77
C THR A 35 3.63 -3.77 -10.29
N LEU A 36 4.64 -3.82 -9.43
CA LEU A 36 4.49 -3.52 -8.00
C LEU A 36 4.00 -2.10 -7.74
N LYS A 37 4.50 -1.11 -8.50
CA LYS A 37 4.02 0.27 -8.41
C LYS A 37 2.56 0.39 -8.80
N ILE A 38 2.14 -0.26 -9.88
CA ILE A 38 0.74 -0.26 -10.32
C ILE A 38 -0.16 -0.86 -9.24
N ILE A 39 0.18 -2.04 -8.72
CA ILE A 39 -0.56 -2.69 -7.63
C ILE A 39 -0.64 -1.78 -6.41
N HIS A 40 0.47 -1.15 -6.03
CA HIS A 40 0.54 -0.24 -4.88
C HIS A 40 -0.38 0.97 -5.05
N TYR A 41 -0.38 1.62 -6.22
CA TYR A 41 -1.23 2.77 -6.49
C TYR A 41 -2.72 2.40 -6.59
N VAL A 42 -3.05 1.27 -7.21
CA VAL A 42 -4.43 0.76 -7.25
C VAL A 42 -4.93 0.48 -5.83
N ALA A 43 -4.11 -0.17 -5.00
CA ALA A 43 -4.44 -0.43 -3.61
C ALA A 43 -4.61 0.86 -2.80
N LEU A 44 -3.77 1.88 -3.01
CA LEU A 44 -3.92 3.22 -2.40
C LEU A 44 -5.24 3.88 -2.79
N PHE A 45 -5.61 3.82 -4.06
CA PHE A 45 -6.88 4.35 -4.55
C PHE A 45 -8.09 3.66 -3.92
N LEU A 46 -8.05 2.33 -3.83
CA LEU A 46 -9.12 1.54 -3.22
C LEU A 46 -9.23 1.81 -1.71
N ALA A 47 -8.12 1.85 -1.00
CA ALA A 47 -8.12 2.14 0.45
C ALA A 47 -8.60 3.57 0.73
N GLY A 48 -8.12 4.57 -0.01
CA GLY A 48 -8.53 5.96 0.10
C GLY A 48 -9.99 6.16 -0.27
N GLY A 49 -10.44 5.61 -1.39
CA GLY A 49 -11.81 5.68 -1.86
C GLY A 49 -12.80 5.08 -0.85
N ALA A 50 -12.55 3.87 -0.35
CA ALA A 50 -13.38 3.24 0.66
C ALA A 50 -13.35 4.01 2.00
N GLY A 51 -12.20 4.57 2.37
CA GLY A 51 -12.03 5.37 3.58
C GLY A 51 -12.84 6.67 3.58
N VAL A 52 -13.11 7.24 2.40
CA VAL A 52 -13.93 8.44 2.23
C VAL A 52 -15.40 8.08 2.03
N ALA A 53 -15.70 7.06 1.24
CA ALA A 53 -17.06 6.67 0.89
C ALA A 53 -17.91 6.26 2.11
N ASN A 54 -17.36 5.42 3.00
CA ASN A 54 -18.09 4.94 4.17
C ASN A 54 -18.54 6.07 5.13
N PRO A 55 -17.67 7.00 5.58
CA PRO A 55 -18.09 8.12 6.41
C PRO A 55 -19.13 9.04 5.74
N LEU A 56 -19.02 9.25 4.41
CA LEU A 56 -19.97 10.04 3.66
C LEU A 56 -21.36 9.38 3.62
N LEU A 57 -21.42 8.08 3.37
CA LEU A 57 -22.67 7.31 3.39
C LEU A 57 -23.33 7.37 4.76
N ILE A 58 -22.57 7.15 5.84
CA ILE A 58 -23.09 7.25 7.21
C ILE A 58 -23.63 8.65 7.49
N LYS A 59 -22.89 9.70 7.09
CA LYS A 59 -23.31 11.09 7.29
C LYS A 59 -24.59 11.40 6.52
N ALA A 60 -24.70 10.98 5.26
CA ALA A 60 -25.88 11.19 4.43
C ALA A 60 -27.13 10.54 5.01
N HIS A 61 -27.06 9.30 5.48
CA HIS A 61 -28.20 8.64 6.13
C HIS A 61 -28.58 9.30 7.47
N LYS A 62 -27.58 9.70 8.26
CA LYS A 62 -27.84 10.40 9.53
C LYS A 62 -28.51 11.77 9.34
N SER A 63 -28.14 12.52 8.29
CA SER A 63 -28.74 13.82 7.98
C SER A 63 -30.15 13.69 7.45
N SER A 64 -30.50 12.60 6.78
CA SER A 64 -31.84 12.33 6.26
C SER A 64 -32.80 11.71 7.29
N GLY A 65 -32.31 11.37 8.50
CA GLY A 65 -33.11 10.70 9.52
C GLY A 65 -33.57 9.28 9.16
N ILE A 66 -33.02 8.72 8.05
CA ILE A 66 -33.41 7.41 7.50
C ILE A 66 -32.41 6.37 8.01
N THR A 67 -32.92 5.29 8.59
CA THR A 67 -32.06 4.12 8.92
C THR A 67 -31.60 3.44 7.65
N PRO A 68 -30.29 3.12 7.51
CA PRO A 68 -29.78 2.44 6.32
C PRO A 68 -30.48 1.11 6.10
N SER A 69 -30.92 0.85 4.87
CA SER A 69 -31.49 -0.45 4.51
C SER A 69 -30.45 -1.57 4.67
N ASN A 70 -30.91 -2.82 4.77
CA ASN A 70 -30.02 -3.97 4.88
C ASN A 70 -29.02 -4.06 3.73
N GLU A 71 -29.41 -3.68 2.52
CA GLU A 71 -28.54 -3.67 1.33
C GLU A 71 -27.43 -2.65 1.47
N VAL A 72 -27.74 -1.45 1.95
CA VAL A 72 -26.76 -0.38 2.21
C VAL A 72 -25.77 -0.83 3.29
N GLN A 73 -26.26 -1.43 4.38
CA GLN A 73 -25.38 -1.95 5.44
C GLN A 73 -24.45 -3.04 4.93
N GLN A 74 -24.93 -3.97 4.13
CA GLN A 74 -24.09 -5.00 3.50
C GLN A 74 -23.04 -4.42 2.57
N THR A 75 -23.40 -3.40 1.78
CA THR A 75 -22.47 -2.69 0.90
C THR A 75 -21.38 -1.98 1.71
N MET A 76 -21.74 -1.32 2.80
CA MET A 76 -20.78 -0.69 3.71
C MET A 76 -19.81 -1.73 4.31
N LEU A 77 -20.31 -2.89 4.71
CA LEU A 77 -19.44 -3.98 5.21
C LEU A 77 -18.50 -4.53 4.13
N LYS A 78 -18.96 -4.64 2.88
CA LYS A 78 -18.11 -5.04 1.75
C LYS A 78 -16.99 -4.01 1.50
N LEU A 79 -17.31 -2.71 1.55
CA LEU A 79 -16.32 -1.63 1.41
C LEU A 79 -15.28 -1.65 2.54
N VAL A 80 -15.71 -1.95 3.78
CA VAL A 80 -14.81 -2.12 4.93
C VAL A 80 -13.84 -3.28 4.72
N LYS A 81 -14.32 -4.43 4.24
CA LYS A 81 -13.46 -5.59 3.90
C LYS A 81 -12.50 -5.28 2.74
N LEU A 82 -13.00 -4.59 1.71
CA LEU A 82 -12.17 -4.17 0.57
C LEU A 82 -11.05 -3.23 1.00
N SER A 83 -11.35 -2.27 1.89
CA SER A 83 -10.36 -1.37 2.48
C SER A 83 -9.27 -2.13 3.26
N LEU A 84 -9.63 -3.16 4.01
CA LEU A 84 -8.67 -4.00 4.72
C LEU A 84 -7.75 -4.75 3.75
N LEU A 85 -8.32 -5.37 2.71
CA LEU A 85 -7.55 -6.06 1.67
C LEU A 85 -6.58 -5.10 0.97
N ALA A 86 -7.07 -3.93 0.58
CA ALA A 86 -6.26 -2.89 -0.04
C ALA A 86 -5.09 -2.46 0.87
N MET A 87 -5.33 -2.31 2.19
CA MET A 87 -4.29 -1.95 3.15
C MET A 87 -3.20 -3.01 3.26
N ILE A 88 -3.56 -4.31 3.24
CA ILE A 88 -2.60 -5.42 3.23
C ILE A 88 -1.76 -5.38 1.94
N LEU A 89 -2.40 -5.15 0.79
CA LEU A 89 -1.70 -5.04 -0.49
C LEU A 89 -0.72 -3.85 -0.52
N ILE A 90 -1.10 -2.70 0.05
CA ILE A 90 -0.21 -1.53 0.19
C ILE A 90 1.03 -1.92 1.00
N TRP A 91 0.85 -2.64 2.10
CA TRP A 91 1.95 -3.06 2.96
C TRP A 91 2.90 -4.00 2.25
N ILE A 92 2.38 -5.08 1.65
CA ILE A 92 3.19 -6.08 0.93
C ILE A 92 3.94 -5.41 -0.23
N SER A 93 3.22 -4.69 -1.10
CA SER A 93 3.81 -4.04 -2.27
C SER A 93 4.80 -2.92 -1.88
N GLY A 94 4.49 -2.16 -0.84
CA GLY A 94 5.34 -1.07 -0.36
C GLY A 94 6.66 -1.55 0.24
N LEU A 95 6.63 -2.61 1.07
CA LEU A 95 7.85 -3.23 1.63
C LEU A 95 8.69 -3.86 0.53
N TRP A 96 8.07 -4.61 -0.38
CA TRP A 96 8.78 -5.22 -1.50
C TRP A 96 9.44 -4.17 -2.39
N LEU A 97 8.70 -3.10 -2.71
CA LEU A 97 9.23 -1.99 -3.50
C LEU A 97 10.42 -1.32 -2.81
N ALA A 98 10.37 -1.14 -1.50
CA ALA A 98 11.47 -0.58 -0.73
C ALA A 98 12.73 -1.46 -0.80
N LEU A 99 12.58 -2.77 -0.65
CA LEU A 99 13.70 -3.72 -0.74
C LEU A 99 14.29 -3.78 -2.15
N GLU A 100 13.44 -3.80 -3.21
CA GLU A 100 13.92 -3.92 -4.59
C GLU A 100 14.60 -2.64 -5.10
N ILE A 101 14.13 -1.46 -4.69
CA ILE A 101 14.70 -0.17 -5.15
C ILE A 101 15.91 0.23 -4.33
N TYR A 102 15.84 0.09 -3.01
CA TYR A 102 16.86 0.64 -2.10
C TYR A 102 17.77 -0.44 -1.48
N GLY A 103 17.42 -1.72 -1.60
CA GLY A 103 18.19 -2.81 -1.00
C GLY A 103 18.20 -2.84 0.54
N THR A 104 17.57 -1.87 1.19
CA THR A 104 17.55 -1.72 2.65
C THR A 104 16.28 -1.03 3.13
N LEU A 105 15.86 -1.31 4.35
CA LEU A 105 14.77 -0.60 5.03
C LEU A 105 15.28 0.59 5.86
N ASN A 106 16.59 0.77 5.99
CA ASN A 106 17.17 1.86 6.76
C ASN A 106 17.46 3.07 5.85
N MET A 107 16.41 3.79 5.47
CA MET A 107 16.47 4.97 4.60
C MET A 107 16.40 6.30 5.38
N GLY A 108 16.71 6.28 6.68
CA GLY A 108 16.70 7.46 7.54
C GLY A 108 15.36 7.75 8.20
N TRP A 109 15.32 8.83 9.01
CA TRP A 109 14.20 9.14 9.89
C TRP A 109 12.86 9.36 9.17
N ALA A 110 12.87 9.97 7.98
CA ALA A 110 11.65 10.25 7.22
C ALA A 110 10.96 8.95 6.75
N PHE A 111 11.73 7.94 6.36
CA PHE A 111 11.21 6.62 6.02
C PHE A 111 10.68 5.90 7.27
N THR A 112 11.35 6.03 8.42
CA THR A 112 10.89 5.47 9.68
C THR A 112 9.55 6.06 10.10
N VAL A 113 9.37 7.39 10.00
CA VAL A 113 8.08 8.06 10.27
C VAL A 113 6.98 7.54 9.36
N LYS A 114 7.27 7.35 8.06
CA LYS A 114 6.33 6.76 7.10
C LYS A 114 5.90 5.34 7.51
N ILE A 115 6.84 4.48 7.88
CA ILE A 115 6.55 3.10 8.31
C ILE A 115 5.72 3.09 9.60
N ILE A 116 6.07 3.91 10.60
CA ILE A 116 5.31 4.02 11.85
C ILE A 116 3.88 4.49 11.55
N GLY A 117 3.70 5.54 10.76
CA GLY A 117 2.39 6.03 10.36
C GLY A 117 1.57 4.98 9.62
N ALA A 118 2.17 4.25 8.68
CA ALA A 118 1.53 3.16 7.96
C ALA A 118 1.16 1.98 8.88
N SER A 119 1.98 1.67 9.88
CA SER A 119 1.69 0.64 10.90
C SER A 119 0.48 1.03 11.74
N ILE A 120 0.41 2.27 12.19
CA ILE A 120 -0.74 2.80 12.95
C ILE A 120 -2.01 2.73 12.12
N LEU A 121 -1.95 3.10 10.82
CA LEU A 121 -3.08 2.99 9.90
C LEU A 121 -3.56 1.55 9.75
N LEU A 122 -2.64 0.60 9.56
CA LEU A 122 -2.98 -0.82 9.43
C LEU A 122 -3.65 -1.34 10.70
N ILE A 123 -3.04 -1.15 11.87
CA ILE A 123 -3.56 -1.61 13.16
C ILE A 123 -4.94 -1.00 13.42
N SER A 124 -5.10 0.30 13.20
CA SER A 124 -6.37 0.99 13.40
C SER A 124 -7.45 0.48 12.44
N THR A 125 -7.10 0.24 11.16
CA THR A 125 -8.04 -0.31 10.16
C THR A 125 -8.48 -1.73 10.55
N VAL A 126 -7.55 -2.59 10.96
CA VAL A 126 -7.86 -3.94 11.45
C VAL A 126 -8.78 -3.87 12.68
N THR A 127 -8.45 -3.00 13.64
CA THR A 127 -9.24 -2.81 14.88
C THR A 127 -10.68 -2.37 14.56
N VAL A 128 -10.86 -1.38 13.67
CA VAL A 128 -12.20 -0.94 13.24
C VAL A 128 -12.96 -2.07 12.57
N ASN A 129 -12.31 -2.82 11.68
CA ASN A 129 -12.94 -3.94 10.98
C ASN A 129 -13.43 -5.02 11.96
N LEU A 130 -12.55 -5.48 12.85
CA LEU A 130 -12.90 -6.49 13.86
C LEU A 130 -14.00 -5.99 14.79
N TYR A 131 -13.93 -4.74 15.22
CA TYR A 131 -14.93 -4.12 16.07
C TYR A 131 -16.30 -4.07 15.38
N LEU A 132 -16.37 -3.63 14.13
CA LEU A 132 -17.63 -3.55 13.39
C LEU A 132 -18.22 -4.93 13.12
N ILE A 133 -17.40 -5.93 12.76
CA ILE A 133 -17.84 -7.30 12.56
C ILE A 133 -18.41 -7.89 13.86
N ASN A 134 -17.74 -7.70 14.99
CA ASN A 134 -18.20 -8.19 16.27
C ASN A 134 -19.50 -7.50 16.71
N ARG A 135 -19.63 -6.19 16.48
CA ARG A 135 -20.87 -5.45 16.78
C ARG A 135 -22.05 -5.90 15.90
N ALA A 136 -21.79 -6.14 14.62
CA ALA A 136 -22.80 -6.68 13.70
C ALA A 136 -23.29 -8.07 14.14
N LYS A 137 -22.40 -8.95 14.61
CA LYS A 137 -22.77 -10.27 15.17
C LYS A 137 -23.63 -10.19 16.44
N MET A 138 -23.41 -9.15 17.25
CA MET A 138 -24.14 -8.94 18.51
C MET A 138 -25.41 -8.11 18.33
N ASN A 139 -25.77 -7.70 17.08
CA ASN A 139 -26.86 -6.77 16.79
C ASN A 139 -26.81 -5.48 17.65
N ALA A 140 -25.61 -5.07 18.07
CA ALA A 140 -25.41 -3.95 18.96
C ALA A 140 -24.89 -2.72 18.18
N PRO A 141 -25.44 -1.50 18.45
CA PRO A 141 -24.96 -0.31 17.76
C PRO A 141 -23.51 0.00 18.12
N PRO A 142 -22.71 0.49 17.16
CA PRO A 142 -21.33 0.85 17.40
C PRO A 142 -21.23 2.09 18.32
N LYS A 143 -20.25 2.11 19.22
CA LYS A 143 -19.99 3.26 20.11
C LYS A 143 -19.38 4.41 19.32
N GLU A 144 -20.10 5.52 19.16
CA GLU A 144 -19.65 6.68 18.37
C GLU A 144 -18.34 7.28 18.86
N LYS A 145 -18.14 7.39 20.18
CA LYS A 145 -16.89 7.94 20.76
C LYS A 145 -15.65 7.17 20.33
N PHE A 146 -15.72 5.83 20.31
CA PHE A 146 -14.63 4.97 19.90
C PHE A 146 -14.31 5.15 18.41
N LEU A 147 -15.32 5.18 17.54
CA LEU A 147 -15.12 5.41 16.11
C LEU A 147 -14.56 6.80 15.80
N LYS A 148 -15.02 7.84 16.52
CA LYS A 148 -14.47 9.19 16.38
C LYS A 148 -12.98 9.25 16.74
N SER A 149 -12.57 8.63 17.86
CA SER A 149 -11.17 8.57 18.28
C SER A 149 -10.29 7.88 17.23
N LEU A 150 -10.72 6.73 16.72
CA LEU A 150 -10.00 6.01 15.66
C LEU A 150 -9.94 6.80 14.36
N THR A 151 -10.98 7.55 14.02
CA THR A 151 -10.98 8.40 12.82
C THR A 151 -9.95 9.54 12.94
N VAL A 152 -9.84 10.17 14.10
CA VAL A 152 -8.83 11.21 14.36
C VAL A 152 -7.42 10.60 14.28
N LEU A 153 -7.21 9.46 14.93
CA LEU A 153 -5.93 8.74 14.87
C LEU A 153 -5.52 8.40 13.43
N ASN A 154 -6.47 7.90 12.63
CA ASN A 154 -6.22 7.60 11.22
C ASN A 154 -5.85 8.84 10.40
N ARG A 155 -6.48 9.98 10.64
CA ARG A 155 -6.14 11.24 9.96
C ARG A 155 -4.73 11.70 10.30
N LEU A 156 -4.34 11.64 11.57
CA LEU A 156 -2.99 12.00 12.02
C LEU A 156 -1.95 11.04 11.44
N ALA A 157 -2.22 9.74 11.46
CA ALA A 157 -1.33 8.75 10.86
C ALA A 157 -1.18 8.93 9.34
N LEU A 158 -2.26 9.27 8.64
CA LEU A 158 -2.22 9.60 7.22
C LEU A 158 -1.35 10.84 6.94
N LEU A 159 -1.49 11.89 7.72
CA LEU A 159 -0.63 13.08 7.62
C LEU A 159 0.83 12.73 7.85
N ALA A 160 1.15 11.88 8.84
CA ALA A 160 2.52 11.42 9.08
C ALA A 160 3.09 10.63 7.89
N VAL A 161 2.27 9.78 7.24
CA VAL A 161 2.68 9.06 6.02
C VAL A 161 2.93 10.03 4.87
N LEU A 162 2.03 10.99 4.63
CA LEU A 162 2.17 11.97 3.56
C LEU A 162 3.39 12.88 3.74
N THR A 163 3.64 13.35 4.97
CA THR A 163 4.84 14.14 5.27
C THR A 163 6.12 13.31 5.10
N GLY A 164 6.12 12.05 5.52
CA GLY A 164 7.23 11.12 5.29
C GLY A 164 7.51 10.88 3.80
N ILE A 165 6.48 10.75 2.96
CA ILE A 165 6.62 10.64 1.50
C ILE A 165 7.21 11.93 0.93
N SER A 166 6.66 13.08 1.29
CA SER A 166 7.10 14.37 0.78
C SER A 166 8.59 14.63 1.06
N ILE A 167 9.04 14.35 2.28
CA ILE A 167 10.45 14.54 2.67
C ILE A 167 11.38 13.54 1.97
N THR A 168 10.94 12.27 1.82
CA THR A 168 11.75 11.27 1.11
C THR A 168 11.91 11.60 -0.37
N THR A 169 10.87 12.08 -1.03
CA THR A 169 10.94 12.45 -2.45
C THR A 169 11.81 13.67 -2.72
N THR A 170 11.80 14.65 -1.81
CA THR A 170 12.64 15.85 -1.94
C THR A 170 14.12 15.60 -1.67
N ARG A 171 14.46 14.62 -0.81
CA ARG A 171 15.86 14.27 -0.50
C ARG A 171 16.54 13.35 -1.51
N ILE A 172 15.76 12.57 -2.23
CA ILE A 172 16.24 11.69 -3.32
C ILE A 172 16.26 12.48 -4.64
N GLY A 173 16.51 13.79 -4.58
CA GLY A 173 16.47 14.70 -5.72
C GLY A 173 16.79 14.00 -7.05
N PHE A 174 15.86 14.14 -8.00
CA PHE A 174 16.00 13.68 -9.38
C PHE A 174 17.25 14.23 -10.03
#